data_445e06d5bb55d927a4c58a4b88d436e4
#
_entry.id   445e06d5bb55d927a4c58a4b88d436e4
#
_cell.length_a   1.000
_cell.length_b   1.000
_cell.length_c   1.000
_cell.angle_alpha   90.00
_cell.angle_beta   90.00
_cell.angle_gamma   90.00
#
_symmetry.space_group_name_H-M   'P 1'
#
loop_
_entity.id
_entity.type
_entity.pdbx_description
1 polymer ?
#
loop_
_entity_poly.entity_id
_entity_poly.type
_entity_poly.pdbx_seq_one_letter_code
_entity_poly.pdbx_strand_id
1 'polypeptide(L)'
;MNWFTKQPPGSTPIPDVSGLKVEGITLMSELNEYEAANIKEAIAKYLVFRIKRKGFAFDFFFSLTLHEERLGNVWEWAGKTRQVNLNMGCEWYLVEQQLYALFQDLPCWKDDPWLAQAAMLHHRAVSIHPFMNGNGRWARLLANIWLRVNRQPFTVWPGEVTGGESEIRDEYIAAMKEADDGNNEPLIALHARYTR
;
A
#
# COMPACT_ATOMS: atom_id res chain seq x y z
N MET A 1 13.46 -21.71 14.47
CA MET A 1 12.67 -20.82 15.34
C MET A 1 11.82 -19.94 14.44
N ASN A 2 10.50 -19.97 14.57
CA ASN A 2 9.59 -19.27 13.64
C ASN A 2 9.36 -17.84 14.17
N TRP A 3 10.24 -16.91 13.82
CA TRP A 3 10.22 -15.52 14.32
C TRP A 3 9.14 -14.64 13.68
N PHE A 4 8.40 -15.19 12.70
CA PHE A 4 7.31 -14.47 12.04
C PHE A 4 5.93 -14.71 12.68
N THR A 5 5.84 -15.34 13.85
CA THR A 5 4.57 -15.79 14.44
C THR A 5 3.74 -14.70 15.12
N LYS A 6 4.25 -13.49 15.33
CA LYS A 6 3.51 -12.39 15.95
C LYS A 6 3.38 -11.23 14.97
N GLN A 7 2.33 -11.30 14.15
CA GLN A 7 2.01 -10.20 13.23
C GLN A 7 0.81 -9.40 13.76
N PRO A 8 0.78 -8.07 13.56
CA PRO A 8 -0.36 -7.25 13.94
C PRO A 8 -1.66 -7.70 13.25
N PRO A 9 -2.84 -7.52 13.88
CA PRO A 9 -4.12 -7.80 13.23
C PRO A 9 -4.23 -7.12 11.86
N GLY A 10 -4.77 -7.83 10.85
CA GLY A 10 -4.90 -7.33 9.48
C GLY A 10 -3.59 -7.23 8.69
N SER A 11 -2.49 -7.82 9.16
CA SER A 11 -1.27 -7.99 8.37
C SER A 11 -1.27 -9.33 7.65
N THR A 12 -0.65 -9.36 6.47
CA THR A 12 -0.39 -10.61 5.74
C THR A 12 0.82 -11.29 6.37
N PRO A 13 0.69 -12.52 6.90
CA PRO A 13 1.85 -13.28 7.35
C PRO A 13 2.85 -13.47 6.20
N ILE A 14 4.14 -13.46 6.50
CA ILE A 14 5.15 -13.89 5.52
C ILE A 14 5.28 -15.40 5.65
N PRO A 15 4.72 -16.18 4.74
CA PRO A 15 4.72 -17.65 4.85
C PRO A 15 6.09 -18.25 4.53
N ASP A 16 6.93 -17.51 3.79
CA ASP A 16 8.21 -17.97 3.27
C ASP A 16 9.24 -16.82 3.25
N VAL A 17 10.44 -17.11 3.69
CA VAL A 17 11.60 -16.18 3.67
C VAL A 17 12.61 -16.52 2.58
N SER A 18 12.34 -17.51 1.73
CA SER A 18 13.25 -17.94 0.67
C SER A 18 13.53 -16.86 -0.38
N GLY A 19 12.68 -15.82 -0.45
CA GLY A 19 12.88 -14.66 -1.31
C GLY A 19 13.65 -13.50 -0.68
N LEU A 20 14.28 -13.71 0.49
CA LEU A 20 15.07 -12.67 1.14
C LEU A 20 16.41 -12.51 0.45
N LYS A 21 16.73 -11.30 -0.04
CA LYS A 21 17.99 -10.97 -0.72
C LYS A 21 19.13 -10.64 0.23
N VAL A 22 18.81 -10.24 1.46
CA VAL A 22 19.79 -9.79 2.45
C VAL A 22 20.27 -10.98 3.25
N GLU A 23 21.56 -11.28 3.17
CA GLU A 23 22.18 -12.36 3.93
C GLU A 23 22.45 -11.93 5.37
N GLY A 24 22.46 -12.91 6.29
CA GLY A 24 22.88 -12.71 7.69
C GLY A 24 21.83 -12.07 8.59
N ILE A 25 20.62 -11.77 8.10
CA ILE A 25 19.51 -11.30 8.95
C ILE A 25 19.07 -12.45 9.86
N THR A 26 19.12 -12.22 11.16
CA THR A 26 18.69 -13.17 12.18
C THR A 26 17.53 -12.66 13.04
N LEU A 27 17.30 -11.34 13.05
CA LEU A 27 16.28 -10.68 13.85
C LEU A 27 15.25 -9.95 12.96
N MET A 28 13.99 -9.98 13.38
CA MET A 28 12.94 -9.22 12.72
C MET A 28 13.20 -7.71 12.74
N SER A 29 13.85 -7.19 13.77
CA SER A 29 14.24 -5.79 13.86
C SER A 29 15.18 -5.37 12.73
N GLU A 30 16.17 -6.21 12.41
CA GLU A 30 17.11 -5.97 11.32
C GLU A 30 16.38 -5.93 9.97
N LEU A 31 15.48 -6.90 9.72
CA LEU A 31 14.65 -6.91 8.52
C LEU A 31 13.81 -5.64 8.38
N ASN A 32 13.18 -5.22 9.47
CA ASN A 32 12.38 -4.00 9.50
C ASN A 32 13.21 -2.75 9.21
N GLU A 33 14.46 -2.69 9.63
CA GLU A 33 15.37 -1.57 9.33
C GLU A 33 15.70 -1.50 7.84
N TYR A 34 16.00 -2.63 7.20
CA TYR A 34 16.25 -2.70 5.76
C TYR A 34 15.02 -2.31 4.95
N GLU A 35 13.84 -2.83 5.32
CA GLU A 35 12.57 -2.42 4.67
C GLU A 35 12.30 -0.92 4.87
N ALA A 36 12.54 -0.40 6.08
CA ALA A 36 12.31 1.02 6.37
C ALA A 36 13.22 1.95 5.55
N ALA A 37 14.46 1.56 5.27
CA ALA A 37 15.36 2.34 4.43
C ALA A 37 14.81 2.48 3.01
N ASN A 38 14.43 1.38 2.36
CA ASN A 38 13.83 1.40 1.03
C ASN A 38 12.52 2.20 0.98
N ILE A 39 11.68 2.05 1.99
CA ILE A 39 10.41 2.79 2.09
C ILE A 39 10.67 4.30 2.17
N LYS A 40 11.68 4.73 2.93
CA LYS A 40 12.07 6.15 3.03
C LYS A 40 12.53 6.72 1.69
N GLU A 41 13.32 5.97 0.93
CA GLU A 41 13.78 6.37 -0.40
C GLU A 41 12.60 6.54 -1.37
N ALA A 42 11.66 5.59 -1.42
CA ALA A 42 10.48 5.68 -2.25
C ALA A 42 9.59 6.87 -1.84
N ILE A 43 9.38 7.10 -0.54
CA ILE A 43 8.64 8.27 -0.02
C ILE A 43 9.34 9.57 -0.45
N ALA A 44 10.64 9.68 -0.28
CA ALA A 44 11.40 10.86 -0.68
C ALA A 44 11.24 11.12 -2.19
N LYS A 45 11.40 10.10 -3.02
CA LYS A 45 11.28 10.19 -4.47
C LYS A 45 9.91 10.73 -4.91
N TYR A 46 8.83 10.21 -4.34
CA TYR A 46 7.48 10.48 -4.83
C TYR A 46 6.74 11.60 -4.08
N LEU A 47 7.04 11.83 -2.80
CA LEU A 47 6.31 12.81 -2.01
C LEU A 47 7.11 14.08 -1.72
N VAL A 48 8.45 13.99 -1.59
CA VAL A 48 9.30 15.15 -1.30
C VAL A 48 9.76 15.83 -2.59
N PHE A 49 10.32 15.06 -3.54
CA PHE A 49 10.77 15.62 -4.81
C PHE A 49 9.59 15.91 -5.74
N ARG A 50 9.79 16.91 -6.63
CA ARG A 50 8.75 17.34 -7.55
C ARG A 50 8.52 16.31 -8.65
N ILE A 51 7.34 15.67 -8.66
CA ILE A 51 6.91 14.81 -9.75
C ILE A 51 6.49 15.66 -10.95
N LYS A 52 7.03 15.37 -12.13
CA LYS A 52 6.57 15.96 -13.39
C LYS A 52 5.25 15.27 -13.77
N ARG A 53 4.10 15.97 -13.63
CA ARG A 53 2.78 15.43 -14.01
C ARG A 53 2.70 15.02 -15.49
N LYS A 54 3.34 15.79 -16.38
CA LYS A 54 3.35 15.50 -17.82
C LYS A 54 4.14 14.21 -18.05
N GLY A 55 3.45 13.17 -18.55
CA GLY A 55 4.04 11.87 -18.82
C GLY A 55 4.10 10.92 -17.60
N PHE A 56 3.55 11.31 -16.47
CA PHE A 56 3.40 10.39 -15.33
C PHE A 56 2.18 9.49 -15.57
N ALA A 57 2.42 8.21 -15.78
CA ALA A 57 1.36 7.22 -15.95
C ALA A 57 1.01 6.58 -14.61
N PHE A 58 -0.27 6.64 -14.25
CA PHE A 58 -0.85 5.84 -13.19
C PHE A 58 -1.43 4.58 -13.84
N ASP A 59 -0.63 3.52 -13.89
CA ASP A 59 -0.98 2.29 -14.58
C ASP A 59 -0.49 1.03 -13.83
N PHE A 60 -0.79 -0.11 -14.41
CA PHE A 60 -0.36 -1.41 -13.91
C PHE A 60 1.17 -1.47 -13.70
N PHE A 61 1.97 -1.03 -14.67
CA PHE A 61 3.43 -1.09 -14.58
C PHE A 61 3.99 -0.17 -13.50
N PHE A 62 3.40 1.02 -13.36
CA PHE A 62 3.75 1.91 -12.25
C PHE A 62 3.47 1.25 -10.90
N SER A 63 2.38 0.51 -10.76
CA SER A 63 2.03 -0.17 -9.52
C SER A 63 3.08 -1.20 -9.10
N LEU A 64 3.61 -1.96 -10.06
CA LEU A 64 4.68 -2.93 -9.84
C LEU A 64 5.99 -2.22 -9.47
N THR A 65 6.38 -1.22 -10.27
CA THR A 65 7.59 -0.41 -10.03
C THR A 65 7.57 0.22 -8.64
N LEU A 66 6.45 0.80 -8.21
CA LEU A 66 6.32 1.40 -6.90
C LEU A 66 6.53 0.39 -5.77
N HIS A 67 6.03 -0.83 -5.94
CA HIS A 67 6.23 -1.89 -4.96
C HIS A 67 7.67 -2.40 -4.95
N GLU A 68 8.30 -2.54 -6.13
CA GLU A 68 9.70 -2.93 -6.27
C GLU A 68 10.63 -1.91 -5.62
N GLU A 69 10.46 -0.62 -5.89
CA GLU A 69 11.27 0.44 -5.30
C GLU A 69 11.18 0.50 -3.77
N ARG A 70 10.09 0.01 -3.19
CA ARG A 70 9.90 -0.02 -1.74
C ARG A 70 10.51 -1.23 -1.05
N LEU A 71 10.64 -2.35 -1.73
CA LEU A 71 11.00 -3.63 -1.11
C LEU A 71 12.05 -4.41 -1.90
N GLY A 72 12.41 -3.97 -3.11
CA GLY A 72 13.23 -4.73 -4.05
C GLY A 72 14.67 -4.96 -3.63
N ASN A 73 15.24 -4.16 -2.72
CA ASN A 73 16.56 -4.43 -2.15
C ASN A 73 16.51 -5.52 -1.09
N VAL A 74 15.32 -5.85 -0.58
CA VAL A 74 15.14 -6.82 0.50
C VAL A 74 14.54 -8.13 -0.02
N TRP A 75 13.61 -8.05 -1.00
CA TRP A 75 12.80 -9.19 -1.41
C TRP A 75 12.84 -9.44 -2.92
N GLU A 76 13.01 -10.69 -3.33
CA GLU A 76 12.98 -11.11 -4.75
C GLU A 76 11.59 -11.02 -5.40
N TRP A 77 10.54 -11.17 -4.61
CA TRP A 77 9.15 -11.06 -5.07
C TRP A 77 8.64 -9.62 -5.14
N ALA A 78 9.41 -8.64 -4.70
CA ALA A 78 9.03 -7.23 -4.82
C ALA A 78 8.78 -6.85 -6.28
N GLY A 79 7.70 -6.12 -6.54
CA GLY A 79 7.29 -5.74 -7.88
C GLY A 79 6.63 -6.85 -8.71
N LYS A 80 6.42 -8.04 -8.16
CA LYS A 80 5.75 -9.15 -8.84
C LYS A 80 4.38 -9.40 -8.18
N THR A 81 3.34 -9.61 -9.00
CA THR A 81 2.04 -10.02 -8.51
C THR A 81 2.12 -11.42 -7.90
N ARG A 82 1.37 -11.63 -6.81
CA ARG A 82 1.31 -12.94 -6.16
C ARG A 82 0.68 -13.99 -7.08
N GLN A 83 1.14 -15.21 -6.95
CA GLN A 83 0.67 -16.36 -7.71
C GLN A 83 -0.05 -17.39 -6.81
N VAL A 84 -0.46 -16.96 -5.62
CA VAL A 84 -1.16 -17.78 -4.62
C VAL A 84 -2.23 -16.92 -3.93
N ASN A 85 -3.25 -17.60 -3.40
CA ASN A 85 -4.23 -16.96 -2.56
C ASN A 85 -3.64 -16.69 -1.17
N LEU A 86 -3.96 -15.52 -0.62
CA LEU A 86 -3.62 -15.13 0.74
C LEU A 86 -4.89 -15.14 1.60
N ASN A 87 -4.73 -14.81 2.88
CA ASN A 87 -5.85 -14.69 3.82
C ASN A 87 -6.79 -13.52 3.53
N MET A 88 -6.41 -12.62 2.62
CA MET A 88 -7.20 -11.49 2.14
C MET A 88 -6.84 -11.16 0.69
N GLY A 89 -7.67 -10.35 0.06
CA GLY A 89 -7.50 -9.96 -1.35
C GLY A 89 -8.38 -10.80 -2.28
N CYS A 90 -8.35 -10.45 -3.56
CA CYS A 90 -9.04 -11.23 -4.60
C CYS A 90 -8.31 -12.55 -4.89
N GLU A 91 -8.93 -13.42 -5.67
CA GLU A 91 -8.27 -14.61 -6.21
C GLU A 91 -7.02 -14.22 -7.01
N TRP A 92 -5.91 -14.94 -6.82
CA TRP A 92 -4.61 -14.58 -7.37
C TRP A 92 -4.63 -14.37 -8.90
N TYR A 93 -5.39 -15.18 -9.63
CA TYR A 93 -5.51 -15.10 -11.09
C TYR A 93 -6.34 -13.90 -11.58
N LEU A 94 -7.04 -13.19 -10.69
CA LEU A 94 -7.76 -11.96 -10.97
C LEU A 94 -6.96 -10.69 -10.67
N VAL A 95 -5.82 -10.81 -9.98
CA VAL A 95 -5.03 -9.67 -9.51
C VAL A 95 -4.68 -8.71 -10.64
N GLU A 96 -4.11 -9.19 -11.73
CA GLU A 96 -3.70 -8.34 -12.84
C GLU A 96 -4.91 -7.66 -13.50
N GLN A 97 -5.96 -8.42 -13.76
CA GLN A 97 -7.19 -7.86 -14.33
C GLN A 97 -7.78 -6.76 -13.46
N GLN A 98 -7.85 -6.97 -12.14
CA GLN A 98 -8.40 -5.98 -11.22
C GLN A 98 -7.48 -4.75 -11.06
N LEU A 99 -6.16 -4.91 -11.13
CA LEU A 99 -5.25 -3.77 -11.18
C LEU A 99 -5.42 -2.94 -12.45
N TYR A 100 -5.54 -3.58 -13.62
CA TYR A 100 -5.84 -2.86 -14.86
C TYR A 100 -7.16 -2.09 -14.76
N ALA A 101 -8.22 -2.74 -14.26
CA ALA A 101 -9.53 -2.10 -14.06
C ALA A 101 -9.45 -0.91 -13.09
N LEU A 102 -8.71 -1.04 -11.98
CA LEU A 102 -8.51 0.03 -11.01
C LEU A 102 -7.96 1.29 -11.67
N PHE A 103 -6.92 1.16 -12.50
CA PHE A 103 -6.30 2.30 -13.15
C PHE A 103 -7.13 2.86 -14.32
N GLN A 104 -7.92 2.03 -14.98
CA GLN A 104 -8.87 2.48 -16.00
C GLN A 104 -10.03 3.28 -15.40
N ASP A 105 -10.43 2.99 -14.16
CA ASP A 105 -11.52 3.68 -13.48
C ASP A 105 -11.12 5.04 -12.91
N LEU A 106 -9.83 5.30 -12.66
CA LEU A 106 -9.35 6.57 -12.07
C LEU A 106 -9.87 7.83 -12.80
N PRO A 107 -9.90 7.90 -14.15
CA PRO A 107 -10.45 9.05 -14.85
C PRO A 107 -11.97 9.24 -14.65
N CYS A 108 -12.69 8.17 -14.28
CA CYS A 108 -14.14 8.24 -14.04
C CYS A 108 -14.47 8.99 -12.73
N TRP A 109 -13.52 9.05 -11.79
CA TRP A 109 -13.69 9.71 -10.49
C TRP A 109 -13.34 11.21 -10.52
N LYS A 110 -13.10 11.78 -11.68
CA LYS A 110 -12.60 13.17 -11.84
C LYS A 110 -13.47 14.24 -11.18
N ASP A 111 -14.77 13.97 -11.02
CA ASP A 111 -15.76 14.89 -10.45
C ASP A 111 -15.89 14.71 -8.91
N ASP A 112 -15.29 13.65 -8.35
CA ASP A 112 -15.27 13.42 -6.90
C ASP A 112 -14.21 14.31 -6.21
N PRO A 113 -14.43 14.65 -4.93
CA PRO A 113 -13.41 15.33 -4.13
C PRO A 113 -12.09 14.52 -4.09
N TRP A 114 -10.94 15.21 -4.10
CA TRP A 114 -9.62 14.56 -4.15
C TRP A 114 -9.37 13.55 -3.03
N LEU A 115 -9.86 13.84 -1.82
CA LEU A 115 -9.74 12.90 -0.70
C LEU A 115 -10.63 11.67 -0.89
N ALA A 116 -11.81 11.80 -1.50
CA ALA A 116 -12.66 10.67 -1.86
C ALA A 116 -11.98 9.78 -2.91
N GLN A 117 -11.41 10.39 -3.96
CA GLN A 117 -10.62 9.66 -4.96
C GLN A 117 -9.45 8.90 -4.32
N ALA A 118 -8.71 9.54 -3.41
CA ALA A 118 -7.59 8.92 -2.71
C ALA A 118 -8.04 7.78 -1.80
N ALA A 119 -9.16 7.93 -1.08
CA ALA A 119 -9.73 6.89 -0.24
C ALA A 119 -10.22 5.68 -1.07
N MET A 120 -10.92 5.91 -2.18
CA MET A 120 -11.35 4.85 -3.09
C MET A 120 -10.16 4.11 -3.71
N LEU A 121 -9.13 4.85 -4.16
CA LEU A 121 -7.89 4.24 -4.70
C LEU A 121 -7.20 3.39 -3.64
N HIS A 122 -7.07 3.92 -2.41
CA HIS A 122 -6.47 3.23 -1.28
C HIS A 122 -7.24 1.94 -0.95
N HIS A 123 -8.54 2.03 -0.77
CA HIS A 123 -9.41 0.89 -0.45
C HIS A 123 -9.31 -0.19 -1.52
N ARG A 124 -9.57 0.14 -2.79
CA ARG A 124 -9.54 -0.83 -3.89
C ARG A 124 -8.15 -1.48 -4.05
N ALA A 125 -7.07 -0.72 -3.87
CA ALA A 125 -5.71 -1.25 -3.92
C ALA A 125 -5.45 -2.27 -2.80
N VAL A 126 -5.96 -2.02 -1.59
CA VAL A 126 -5.89 -2.97 -0.46
C VAL A 126 -6.75 -4.20 -0.73
N SER A 127 -7.98 -4.02 -1.25
CA SER A 127 -8.93 -5.11 -1.54
C SER A 127 -8.42 -6.06 -2.63
N ILE A 128 -7.71 -5.55 -3.64
CA ILE A 128 -7.03 -6.39 -4.65
C ILE A 128 -5.91 -7.20 -4.00
N HIS A 129 -5.14 -6.60 -3.09
CA HIS A 129 -4.03 -7.24 -2.38
C HIS A 129 -3.01 -7.90 -3.31
N PRO A 130 -2.38 -7.15 -4.23
CA PRO A 130 -1.69 -7.72 -5.37
C PRO A 130 -0.36 -8.43 -5.07
N PHE A 131 0.27 -8.18 -3.93
CA PHE A 131 1.62 -8.63 -3.62
C PHE A 131 1.65 -9.61 -2.46
N MET A 132 2.75 -10.33 -2.31
CA MET A 132 2.96 -11.28 -1.21
C MET A 132 2.94 -10.60 0.16
N ASN A 133 3.41 -9.35 0.25
CA ASN A 133 3.39 -8.52 1.47
C ASN A 133 3.42 -7.03 1.13
N GLY A 134 3.27 -6.17 2.15
CA GLY A 134 3.43 -4.73 2.02
C GLY A 134 2.25 -4.00 1.35
N ASN A 135 1.15 -4.69 1.06
CA ASN A 135 0.01 -4.16 0.30
C ASN A 135 -0.60 -2.91 0.93
N GLY A 136 -0.87 -2.90 2.24
CA GLY A 136 -1.45 -1.74 2.91
C GLY A 136 -0.53 -0.51 2.88
N ARG A 137 0.79 -0.71 3.08
CA ARG A 137 1.79 0.37 2.99
C ARG A 137 1.93 0.89 1.55
N TRP A 138 1.87 -0.02 0.57
CA TRP A 138 1.90 0.33 -0.85
C TRP A 138 0.65 1.12 -1.25
N ALA A 139 -0.54 0.67 -0.88
CA ALA A 139 -1.81 1.33 -1.22
C ALA A 139 -1.89 2.76 -0.64
N ARG A 140 -1.44 2.96 0.62
CA ARG A 140 -1.34 4.30 1.22
C ARG A 140 -0.39 5.22 0.46
N LEU A 141 0.76 4.71 0.04
CA LEU A 141 1.71 5.50 -0.75
C LEU A 141 1.14 5.78 -2.15
N LEU A 142 0.49 4.83 -2.79
CA LEU A 142 -0.16 4.99 -4.09
C LEU A 142 -1.21 6.12 -4.05
N ALA A 143 -2.09 6.13 -3.03
CA ALA A 143 -3.07 7.19 -2.81
C ALA A 143 -2.42 8.56 -2.58
N ASN A 144 -1.34 8.60 -1.80
CA ASN A 144 -0.59 9.83 -1.55
C ASN A 144 0.10 10.36 -2.82
N ILE A 145 0.62 9.48 -3.67
CA ILE A 145 1.21 9.88 -4.96
C ILE A 145 0.11 10.43 -5.87
N TRP A 146 -1.08 9.84 -5.88
CA TRP A 146 -2.24 10.37 -6.61
C TRP A 146 -2.56 11.81 -6.19
N LEU A 147 -2.68 12.07 -4.90
CA LEU A 147 -2.86 13.43 -4.36
C LEU A 147 -1.73 14.37 -4.80
N ARG A 148 -0.47 13.93 -4.64
CA ARG A 148 0.72 14.74 -4.97
C ARG A 148 0.81 15.11 -6.44
N VAL A 149 0.56 14.16 -7.35
CA VAL A 149 0.53 14.39 -8.81
C VAL A 149 -0.55 15.41 -9.17
N ASN A 150 -1.67 15.40 -8.46
CA ASN A 150 -2.77 16.34 -8.63
C ASN A 150 -2.61 17.65 -7.81
N ARG A 151 -1.42 17.89 -7.22
CA ARG A 151 -1.07 19.09 -6.45
C ARG A 151 -1.94 19.29 -5.20
N GLN A 152 -2.44 18.18 -4.65
CA GLN A 152 -3.19 18.18 -3.41
C GLN A 152 -2.27 17.87 -2.22
N PRO A 153 -2.61 18.34 -1.02
CA PRO A 153 -1.97 17.87 0.19
C PRO A 153 -2.18 16.36 0.34
N PHE A 154 -1.22 15.66 0.94
CA PHE A 154 -1.29 14.22 1.11
C PHE A 154 -1.43 13.82 2.59
N THR A 155 -1.86 12.59 2.82
CA THR A 155 -2.12 12.06 4.15
C THR A 155 -0.82 11.62 4.83
N VAL A 156 -0.51 12.17 6.01
CA VAL A 156 0.61 11.75 6.85
C VAL A 156 0.10 10.72 7.86
N TRP A 157 0.11 9.47 7.46
CA TRP A 157 -0.38 8.37 8.28
C TRP A 157 0.45 8.22 9.56
N PRO A 158 -0.19 8.11 10.74
CA PRO A 158 0.50 7.78 11.97
C PRO A 158 1.20 6.42 11.89
N GLY A 159 2.32 6.27 12.62
CA GLY A 159 3.07 5.01 12.66
C GLY A 159 2.24 3.84 13.18
N GLU A 160 1.30 4.10 14.06
CA GLU A 160 0.39 3.15 14.69
C GLU A 160 -0.54 2.44 13.68
N VAL A 161 -0.88 3.09 12.57
CA VAL A 161 -1.66 2.45 11.47
C VAL A 161 -0.90 1.26 10.88
N THR A 162 0.43 1.26 10.94
CA THR A 162 1.30 0.26 10.31
C THR A 162 1.87 -0.76 11.26
N GLY A 163 1.87 -0.50 12.55
CA GLY A 163 2.53 -1.34 13.56
C GLY A 163 1.65 -1.58 14.79
N GLY A 164 1.77 -2.75 15.37
CA GLY A 164 1.19 -3.08 16.67
C GLY A 164 -0.34 -3.04 16.78
N GLU A 165 -0.82 -3.25 17.99
CA GLU A 165 -2.22 -3.03 18.37
C GLU A 165 -2.37 -1.58 18.84
N SER A 166 -3.35 -0.85 18.30
CA SER A 166 -3.66 0.53 18.71
C SER A 166 -5.08 0.90 18.28
N GLU A 167 -5.69 1.83 19.01
CA GLU A 167 -7.04 2.34 18.69
C GLU A 167 -7.07 2.94 17.25
N ILE A 168 -6.00 3.62 16.83
CA ILE A 168 -5.92 4.21 15.50
C ILE A 168 -5.91 3.12 14.40
N ARG A 169 -5.23 1.98 14.67
CA ARG A 169 -5.24 0.85 13.77
C ARG A 169 -6.60 0.18 13.70
N ASP A 170 -7.27 0.03 14.84
CA ASP A 170 -8.60 -0.56 14.90
C ASP A 170 -9.61 0.31 14.16
N GLU A 171 -9.55 1.64 14.34
CA GLU A 171 -10.35 2.60 13.57
C GLU A 171 -10.09 2.49 12.07
N TYR A 172 -8.82 2.40 11.67
CA TYR A 172 -8.45 2.21 10.27
C TYR A 172 -9.01 0.90 9.68
N ILE A 173 -8.90 -0.20 10.42
CA ILE A 173 -9.44 -1.51 9.97
C ILE A 173 -10.96 -1.45 9.87
N ALA A 174 -11.63 -0.80 10.82
CA ALA A 174 -13.08 -0.60 10.77
C ALA A 174 -13.50 0.22 9.54
N ALA A 175 -12.80 1.32 9.27
CA ALA A 175 -13.04 2.15 8.09
C ALA A 175 -12.84 1.40 6.77
N MET A 176 -11.85 0.50 6.70
CA MET A 176 -11.64 -0.36 5.53
C MET A 176 -12.80 -1.34 5.32
N LYS A 177 -13.33 -1.93 6.40
CA LYS A 177 -14.50 -2.84 6.33
C LYS A 177 -15.77 -2.10 5.93
N GLU A 178 -16.01 -0.90 6.43
CA GLU A 178 -17.13 -0.06 5.96
C GLU A 178 -17.04 0.23 4.46
N ALA A 179 -15.83 0.46 3.97
CA ALA A 179 -15.60 0.68 2.55
C ALA A 179 -15.81 -0.59 1.70
N ASP A 180 -15.60 -1.80 2.24
CA ASP A 180 -15.96 -3.07 1.59
C ASP A 180 -17.49 -3.16 1.35
N ASP A 181 -18.29 -2.58 2.26
CA ASP A 181 -19.75 -2.48 2.16
C ASP A 181 -20.23 -1.25 1.35
N GLY A 182 -19.30 -0.50 0.74
CA GLY A 182 -19.56 0.66 -0.10
C GLY A 182 -19.60 2.00 0.64
N ASN A 183 -19.43 2.02 1.97
CA ASN A 183 -19.38 3.25 2.75
C ASN A 183 -17.94 3.75 2.92
N ASN A 184 -17.51 4.66 2.03
CA ASN A 184 -16.16 5.23 2.06
C ASN A 184 -15.99 6.40 3.04
N GLU A 185 -17.06 6.92 3.63
CA GLU A 185 -17.02 8.13 4.50
C GLU A 185 -16.04 8.01 5.67
N PRO A 186 -15.98 6.89 6.43
CA PRO A 186 -15.02 6.76 7.52
C PRO A 186 -13.57 6.80 7.03
N LEU A 187 -13.27 6.20 5.88
CA LEU A 187 -11.92 6.21 5.31
C LEU A 187 -11.54 7.59 4.77
N ILE A 188 -12.48 8.31 4.15
CA ILE A 188 -12.31 9.70 3.72
C ILE A 188 -12.03 10.59 4.94
N ALA A 189 -12.76 10.42 6.03
CA ALA A 189 -12.55 11.16 7.27
C ALA A 189 -11.16 10.91 7.87
N LEU A 190 -10.66 9.68 7.81
CA LEU A 190 -9.29 9.34 8.25
C LEU A 190 -8.25 10.02 7.36
N HIS A 191 -8.42 9.97 6.04
CA HIS A 191 -7.54 10.71 5.12
C HIS A 191 -7.55 12.22 5.45
N ALA A 192 -8.72 12.82 5.66
CA ALA A 192 -8.84 14.25 5.99
C ALA A 192 -8.15 14.61 7.32
N ARG A 193 -8.34 13.79 8.37
CA ARG A 193 -7.75 13.99 9.70
C ARG A 193 -6.22 14.08 9.67
N TYR A 194 -5.58 13.29 8.81
CA TYR A 194 -4.13 13.18 8.72
C TYR A 194 -3.53 13.87 7.49
N THR A 195 -4.32 14.61 6.71
CA THR A 195 -3.83 15.40 5.56
C THR A 195 -3.13 16.68 6.04
N ARG A 196 -1.97 16.98 5.46
CA ARG A 196 -1.14 18.18 5.75
C ARG A 196 -0.60 18.79 4.47
#